data_53ac7cf96462e53380da92ddee827928
#
_entry.id   53ac7cf96462e53380da92ddee827928
#
_cell.length_a   1.000
_cell.length_b   1.000
_cell.length_c   1.000
_cell.angle_alpha   90.00
_cell.angle_beta   90.00
_cell.angle_gamma   90.00
#
_symmetry.space_group_name_H-M   'P 1'
#
loop_
_entity.id
_entity.type
_entity.pdbx_description
1 polymer ?
#
loop_
_entity_poly.entity_id
_entity_poly.type
_entity_poly.pdbx_seq_one_letter_code
_entity_poly.pdbx_strand_id
1 'polypeptide(L)'
;ALDEPALNPSGSAITLTSLSNQFNIYANAYVGGIIGYNAADTTLTLENASNGNQSQAQSYGGLALSPRADAANGGAYILDSGVSLGELDPDHNGYFAGGIIGCTTAKTTLNHCTNYGGVQHPVAAGGLTGVNNGTITDGRMVNSMGSQQEGYRYLGGIAGINNGTITNSAPAESSSIRGGLDIGGVAGYNSKSGVITLENANGNVYGITATGGVAGYNLGTVTARSVTVKVSGTTQTGGVAGLNAASGTIDQEPRTPSSISITVQNGTTVSSTTQGGGVAGRNEGLIQNATNRAGSIQVVNQYAGGIAGSNSGRIYGCMHAASGNRVLYTGGGFAGGIAGCNEVGGELKIVTMNGSVTAANGEAGGVTAHNYGSITMSRVYGSDIRGTSDAIGGITACNEAGAV
;
A
#
# COMPACT_ATOMS: atom_id res chain seq x y z
N ALA A 1 17.55 -14.47 29.90
CA ALA A 1 16.20 -14.21 30.36
C ALA A 1 16.25 -14.22 31.88
N LEU A 2 16.09 -13.10 32.50
CA LEU A 2 15.86 -13.05 33.95
C LEU A 2 14.37 -13.32 34.11
N ASP A 3 14.02 -14.46 34.72
CA ASP A 3 12.70 -14.75 35.28
C ASP A 3 12.49 -13.81 36.48
N GLU A 4 12.25 -12.54 36.19
CA GLU A 4 11.73 -11.65 37.21
C GLU A 4 10.21 -11.89 37.32
N PRO A 5 9.64 -12.04 38.48
CA PRO A 5 8.20 -12.12 38.66
C PRO A 5 7.58 -10.83 38.11
N ALA A 6 6.52 -10.96 37.33
CA ALA A 6 5.86 -9.87 36.65
C ALA A 6 5.70 -8.66 37.57
N LEU A 7 6.44 -7.60 37.30
CA LEU A 7 6.38 -6.35 38.08
C LEU A 7 5.04 -5.61 37.89
N ASN A 8 4.21 -6.07 36.96
CA ASN A 8 2.87 -5.54 36.75
C ASN A 8 1.83 -6.66 36.86
N PRO A 9 0.85 -6.53 37.75
CA PRO A 9 -0.30 -7.44 37.77
C PRO A 9 -1.03 -7.38 36.40
N SER A 10 -1.54 -8.51 35.97
CA SER A 10 -2.32 -8.62 34.71
C SER A 10 -3.39 -7.53 34.67
N GLY A 11 -3.38 -6.75 33.57
CA GLY A 11 -4.32 -5.64 33.35
C GLY A 11 -3.79 -4.25 33.65
N SER A 12 -2.55 -4.09 34.10
CA SER A 12 -1.94 -2.76 34.28
C SER A 12 -1.60 -2.11 32.94
N ALA A 13 -1.91 -0.82 32.81
CA ALA A 13 -1.50 -0.02 31.69
C ALA A 13 -0.08 0.55 31.91
N ILE A 14 0.78 0.41 30.92
CA ILE A 14 2.14 0.95 30.93
C ILE A 14 2.22 2.04 29.86
N THR A 15 2.68 3.23 30.24
CA THR A 15 3.01 4.29 29.30
C THR A 15 4.51 4.57 29.38
N LEU A 16 5.19 4.45 28.26
CA LEU A 16 6.61 4.75 28.10
C LEU A 16 6.75 5.97 27.17
N THR A 17 7.40 7.00 27.68
CA THR A 17 7.46 8.29 26.99
C THR A 17 8.88 8.68 26.63
N SER A 18 9.07 9.26 25.44
CA SER A 18 10.34 9.86 24.99
C SER A 18 11.54 8.89 25.02
N LEU A 19 11.31 7.64 24.68
CA LEU A 19 12.36 6.65 24.56
C LEU A 19 13.14 6.83 23.25
N SER A 20 14.45 6.64 23.26
CA SER A 20 15.24 6.62 22.04
C SER A 20 16.27 5.49 22.02
N ASN A 21 16.43 4.87 20.86
CA ASN A 21 17.51 3.95 20.57
C ASN A 21 18.39 4.52 19.46
N GLN A 22 19.71 4.45 19.65
CA GLN A 22 20.68 4.90 18.66
C GLN A 22 21.66 3.77 18.23
N PHE A 23 21.37 2.53 18.61
CA PHE A 23 22.20 1.37 18.30
C PHE A 23 21.56 0.46 17.27
N ASN A 24 22.35 -0.29 16.55
CA ASN A 24 21.89 -1.37 15.70
C ASN A 24 21.44 -2.55 16.57
N ILE A 25 20.30 -3.13 16.25
CA ILE A 25 19.75 -4.28 16.96
C ILE A 25 19.62 -5.44 15.97
N TYR A 26 20.06 -6.61 16.40
CA TYR A 26 20.02 -7.85 15.63
C TYR A 26 19.32 -8.92 16.46
N ALA A 27 18.33 -9.59 15.89
CA ALA A 27 17.63 -10.70 16.55
C ALA A 27 17.16 -11.74 15.52
N ASN A 28 16.76 -12.91 16.01
CA ASN A 28 16.37 -14.03 15.15
C ASN A 28 14.86 -14.06 14.84
N ALA A 29 14.01 -13.37 15.61
CA ALA A 29 12.56 -13.41 15.43
C ALA A 29 11.92 -12.02 15.49
N TYR A 30 11.74 -11.45 16.66
CA TYR A 30 11.11 -10.14 16.82
C TYR A 30 12.16 -9.07 17.01
N VAL A 31 12.25 -8.12 16.08
CA VAL A 31 13.18 -6.99 16.18
C VAL A 31 12.40 -5.70 16.24
N GLY A 32 12.63 -4.93 17.29
CA GLY A 32 12.14 -3.56 17.44
C GLY A 32 13.24 -2.65 17.97
N GLY A 33 13.29 -1.41 17.49
CA GLY A 33 14.26 -0.44 17.96
C GLY A 33 14.11 -0.10 19.44
N ILE A 34 12.91 -0.25 19.99
CA ILE A 34 12.59 -0.02 21.40
C ILE A 34 12.14 -1.32 22.07
N ILE A 35 11.23 -2.06 21.43
CA ILE A 35 10.65 -3.29 21.98
C ILE A 35 10.60 -4.36 20.89
N GLY A 36 11.09 -5.58 21.17
CA GLY A 36 10.95 -6.70 20.24
C GLY A 36 9.51 -7.14 20.09
N TYR A 37 8.86 -7.46 21.22
CA TYR A 37 7.49 -7.94 21.28
C TYR A 37 6.77 -7.46 22.56
N ASN A 38 5.50 -7.10 22.46
CA ASN A 38 4.65 -6.81 23.61
C ASN A 38 3.77 -8.02 23.95
N ALA A 39 3.77 -8.45 25.21
CA ALA A 39 2.95 -9.58 25.65
C ALA A 39 1.45 -9.26 25.58
N ALA A 40 0.64 -10.28 25.23
CA ALA A 40 -0.78 -10.12 24.88
C ALA A 40 -1.64 -9.44 25.97
N ASP A 41 -1.32 -9.64 27.23
CA ASP A 41 -2.12 -9.13 28.36
C ASP A 41 -1.72 -7.72 28.83
N THR A 42 -0.66 -7.16 28.30
CA THR A 42 -0.15 -5.85 28.69
C THR A 42 -0.74 -4.75 27.81
N THR A 43 -1.43 -3.79 28.42
CA THR A 43 -1.77 -2.53 27.75
C THR A 43 -0.52 -1.65 27.71
N LEU A 44 -0.02 -1.38 26.51
CA LEU A 44 1.22 -0.63 26.31
C LEU A 44 0.97 0.59 25.44
N THR A 45 1.38 1.75 25.92
CA THR A 45 1.44 2.98 25.14
C THR A 45 2.89 3.45 24.99
N LEU A 46 3.36 3.60 23.78
CA LEU A 46 4.62 4.28 23.46
C LEU A 46 4.30 5.67 22.91
N GLU A 47 4.79 6.66 23.63
CA GLU A 47 4.58 8.08 23.31
C GLU A 47 5.91 8.74 22.95
N ASN A 48 6.00 9.38 21.79
CA ASN A 48 7.21 10.06 21.30
C ASN A 48 8.48 9.17 21.32
N ALA A 49 8.35 7.87 21.03
CA ALA A 49 9.49 6.98 20.93
C ALA A 49 10.20 7.15 19.58
N SER A 50 11.54 7.08 19.58
CA SER A 50 12.33 7.21 18.38
C SER A 50 13.42 6.13 18.25
N ASN A 51 13.67 5.71 17.03
CA ASN A 51 14.79 4.84 16.68
C ASN A 51 15.68 5.54 15.64
N GLY A 52 16.99 5.56 15.89
CA GLY A 52 17.97 6.28 15.09
C GLY A 52 18.09 7.75 15.49
N ASN A 53 18.94 8.50 14.77
CA ASN A 53 19.21 9.91 15.03
C ASN A 53 18.85 10.77 13.80
N GLN A 54 18.10 11.85 14.01
CA GLN A 54 17.68 12.76 12.95
C GLN A 54 18.87 13.37 12.18
N SER A 55 19.98 13.68 12.86
CA SER A 55 21.16 14.28 12.25
C SER A 55 22.05 13.27 11.51
N GLN A 56 21.84 11.97 11.73
CA GLN A 56 22.62 10.88 11.16
C GLN A 56 21.71 9.79 10.55
N ALA A 57 20.71 10.18 9.82
CA ALA A 57 19.69 9.29 9.22
C ALA A 57 20.26 8.15 8.34
N GLN A 58 21.56 8.03 8.21
CA GLN A 58 22.21 6.98 7.41
C GLN A 58 23.11 6.03 8.20
N SER A 59 23.36 6.25 9.50
CA SER A 59 24.46 5.55 10.17
C SER A 59 24.08 4.70 11.39
N TYR A 60 23.02 5.01 12.12
CA TYR A 60 22.70 4.34 13.39
C TYR A 60 21.21 4.08 13.53
N GLY A 61 20.85 2.95 14.11
CA GLY A 61 19.46 2.51 14.26
C GLY A 61 19.00 1.59 13.12
N GLY A 62 19.93 0.96 12.42
CA GLY A 62 19.61 -0.10 11.46
C GLY A 62 19.09 -1.33 12.21
N LEU A 63 17.90 -1.77 11.83
CA LEU A 63 17.34 -3.05 12.26
C LEU A 63 17.57 -4.04 11.13
N ALA A 64 18.50 -4.94 11.33
CA ALA A 64 18.69 -6.06 10.44
C ALA A 64 18.44 -7.34 11.24
N LEU A 65 17.56 -8.20 10.75
CA LEU A 65 17.74 -9.61 11.02
C LEU A 65 18.97 -10.01 10.22
N SER A 66 20.12 -10.07 10.89
CA SER A 66 21.30 -10.65 10.27
C SER A 66 20.97 -12.11 10.01
N PRO A 67 21.16 -12.60 8.78
CA PRO A 67 21.34 -14.01 8.62
C PRO A 67 22.57 -14.32 9.47
N ARG A 68 22.39 -15.09 10.49
CA ARG A 68 23.52 -15.69 11.16
C ARG A 68 24.33 -16.38 10.07
N ALA A 69 25.62 -16.10 10.00
CA ALA A 69 26.54 -16.68 9.03
C ALA A 69 26.74 -18.20 9.19
N ASP A 70 25.81 -18.91 9.80
CA ASP A 70 25.65 -20.37 9.75
C ASP A 70 25.11 -20.82 8.39
N ALA A 71 25.21 -19.97 7.40
CA ALA A 71 25.02 -20.25 5.98
C ALA A 71 25.97 -21.31 5.41
N ALA A 72 26.72 -22.01 6.23
CA ALA A 72 27.39 -23.25 5.84
C ALA A 72 26.41 -24.34 5.34
N ASN A 73 25.10 -24.18 5.59
CA ASN A 73 24.04 -25.07 5.12
C ASN A 73 23.04 -24.42 4.18
N GLY A 74 23.50 -23.45 3.35
CA GLY A 74 22.61 -22.83 2.40
C GLY A 74 21.34 -22.32 3.10
N GLY A 75 21.52 -21.51 4.14
CA GLY A 75 20.44 -20.92 4.88
C GLY A 75 19.60 -20.04 3.98
N ALA A 76 18.87 -20.70 3.09
CA ALA A 76 17.63 -20.19 2.57
C ALA A 76 16.92 -19.68 3.82
N TYR A 77 16.64 -18.40 3.85
CA TYR A 77 15.56 -17.91 4.65
C TYR A 77 14.36 -18.71 4.25
N ILE A 78 14.15 -19.84 4.92
CA ILE A 78 12.95 -20.64 4.76
C ILE A 78 11.86 -19.83 5.45
N LEU A 79 11.45 -18.82 4.76
CA LEU A 79 10.08 -18.46 4.77
C LEU A 79 9.47 -19.50 3.87
N ASP A 80 8.93 -20.47 4.51
CA ASP A 80 8.15 -21.49 3.86
C ASP A 80 7.18 -20.74 2.93
N SER A 81 7.36 -20.92 1.63
CA SER A 81 6.52 -20.31 0.60
C SER A 81 5.06 -20.81 0.67
N GLY A 82 4.71 -21.52 1.72
CA GLY A 82 3.42 -22.09 2.03
C GLY A 82 2.72 -21.51 3.25
N VAL A 83 3.32 -20.59 4.01
CA VAL A 83 2.64 -19.98 5.15
C VAL A 83 1.57 -19.01 4.64
N SER A 84 0.30 -19.41 4.76
CA SER A 84 -0.82 -18.52 4.55
C SER A 84 -0.82 -17.44 5.64
N LEU A 85 -1.32 -16.22 5.34
CA LEU A 85 -1.41 -15.16 6.35
C LEU A 85 -2.27 -15.52 7.56
N GLY A 86 -3.15 -16.54 7.44
CA GLY A 86 -3.88 -17.13 8.56
C GLY A 86 -2.99 -18.00 9.46
N GLU A 87 -1.79 -18.35 9.01
CA GLU A 87 -0.81 -19.14 9.76
C GLU A 87 0.35 -18.29 10.29
N LEU A 88 0.38 -16.98 10.00
CA LEU A 88 1.24 -16.03 10.69
C LEU A 88 0.64 -15.78 12.07
N ASP A 89 0.74 -16.79 12.94
CA ASP A 89 0.44 -16.66 14.35
C ASP A 89 1.48 -15.73 14.98
N PRO A 90 1.12 -14.49 15.38
CA PRO A 90 2.04 -13.58 16.02
C PRO A 90 2.62 -14.15 17.31
N ASP A 91 2.01 -15.18 17.88
CA ASP A 91 2.42 -15.76 19.16
C ASP A 91 3.48 -16.87 18.99
N HIS A 92 3.68 -17.46 17.81
CA HIS A 92 4.51 -18.68 17.72
C HIS A 92 5.52 -18.80 16.58
N ASN A 93 5.39 -18.15 15.40
CA ASN A 93 6.27 -18.47 14.26
C ASN A 93 6.63 -17.27 13.34
N GLY A 94 6.52 -16.03 13.81
CA GLY A 94 6.74 -14.89 12.95
C GLY A 94 8.13 -14.26 13.09
N TYR A 95 8.76 -13.98 11.96
CA TYR A 95 9.95 -13.13 11.91
C TYR A 95 9.50 -11.73 11.52
N PHE A 96 9.44 -10.80 12.49
CA PHE A 96 8.88 -9.46 12.28
C PHE A 96 9.89 -8.38 12.64
N ALA A 97 10.07 -7.41 11.76
CA ALA A 97 10.98 -6.29 12.00
C ALA A 97 10.22 -4.96 11.97
N GLY A 98 10.32 -4.20 13.04
CA GLY A 98 9.77 -2.86 13.14
C GLY A 98 10.77 -1.86 13.69
N GLY A 99 10.81 -0.64 13.14
CA GLY A 99 11.71 0.40 13.60
C GLY A 99 11.53 0.76 15.08
N ILE A 100 10.33 0.59 15.62
CA ILE A 100 10.00 0.84 17.03
C ILE A 100 9.70 -0.47 17.76
N ILE A 101 8.80 -1.29 17.23
CA ILE A 101 8.38 -2.55 17.84
C ILE A 101 8.23 -3.63 16.77
N GLY A 102 8.72 -4.85 17.02
CA GLY A 102 8.63 -5.95 16.07
C GLY A 102 7.19 -6.39 15.81
N CYS A 103 6.43 -6.63 16.87
CA CYS A 103 5.01 -7.01 16.80
C CYS A 103 4.21 -6.35 17.91
N THR A 104 3.07 -5.75 17.58
CA THR A 104 2.13 -5.17 18.55
C THR A 104 0.99 -6.15 18.86
N THR A 105 0.35 -5.98 20.00
CA THR A 105 -0.92 -6.62 20.35
C THR A 105 -2.08 -5.65 20.17
N ALA A 106 -3.32 -6.12 20.28
CA ALA A 106 -4.51 -5.28 20.24
C ALA A 106 -4.55 -4.20 21.35
N LYS A 107 -3.79 -4.40 22.43
CA LYS A 107 -3.67 -3.46 23.56
C LYS A 107 -2.45 -2.52 23.43
N THR A 108 -1.78 -2.49 22.29
CA THR A 108 -0.62 -1.63 22.04
C THR A 108 -1.03 -0.36 21.31
N THR A 109 -0.56 0.78 21.79
CA THR A 109 -0.70 2.07 21.11
C THR A 109 0.69 2.69 20.87
N LEU A 110 0.97 3.05 19.63
CA LEU A 110 2.13 3.85 19.24
C LEU A 110 1.64 5.23 18.84
N ASN A 111 2.09 6.25 19.57
CA ASN A 111 1.67 7.62 19.35
C ASN A 111 2.88 8.54 19.13
N HIS A 112 2.88 9.34 18.06
CA HIS A 112 3.98 10.24 17.67
C HIS A 112 5.37 9.54 17.60
N CYS A 113 5.41 8.26 17.27
CA CYS A 113 6.66 7.50 17.19
C CYS A 113 7.37 7.75 15.86
N THR A 114 8.70 7.90 15.87
CA THR A 114 9.48 8.17 14.66
C THR A 114 10.64 7.19 14.50
N ASN A 115 10.73 6.58 13.35
CA ASN A 115 11.90 5.78 12.97
C ASN A 115 12.79 6.55 11.97
N TYR A 116 14.01 6.85 12.38
CA TYR A 116 15.08 7.42 11.54
C TYR A 116 16.04 6.33 11.03
N GLY A 117 15.99 5.13 11.61
CA GLY A 117 16.85 4.00 11.24
C GLY A 117 16.34 3.24 9.99
N GLY A 118 17.23 2.53 9.33
CA GLY A 118 16.89 1.59 8.28
C GLY A 118 16.25 0.32 8.88
N VAL A 119 15.29 -0.27 8.18
CA VAL A 119 14.74 -1.60 8.51
C VAL A 119 15.01 -2.52 7.35
N GLN A 120 15.71 -3.63 7.61
CA GLN A 120 15.99 -4.65 6.60
C GLN A 120 15.51 -6.01 7.09
N HIS A 121 14.47 -6.49 6.46
CA HIS A 121 13.99 -7.84 6.66
C HIS A 121 13.21 -8.31 5.42
N PRO A 122 13.35 -9.57 5.00
CA PRO A 122 12.69 -10.06 3.79
C PRO A 122 11.19 -10.22 3.95
N VAL A 123 10.66 -10.39 5.17
CA VAL A 123 9.22 -10.61 5.39
C VAL A 123 8.68 -9.84 6.56
N ALA A 124 7.48 -9.28 6.40
CA ALA A 124 6.75 -8.53 7.42
C ALA A 124 7.62 -7.47 8.13
N ALA A 125 8.13 -6.54 7.36
CA ALA A 125 8.91 -5.43 7.88
C ALA A 125 8.17 -4.10 7.72
N GLY A 126 8.16 -3.32 8.77
CA GLY A 126 7.59 -1.98 8.76
C GLY A 126 8.49 -0.93 9.37
N GLY A 127 8.35 0.30 8.89
CA GLY A 127 9.11 1.42 9.42
C GLY A 127 8.93 1.61 10.92
N LEU A 128 7.76 1.32 11.47
CA LEU A 128 7.49 1.33 12.91
C LEU A 128 7.26 -0.07 13.46
N THR A 129 6.49 -0.91 12.79
CA THR A 129 6.20 -2.27 13.28
C THR A 129 6.17 -3.29 12.14
N GLY A 130 6.68 -4.49 12.39
CA GLY A 130 6.54 -5.61 11.46
C GLY A 130 5.08 -6.03 11.33
N VAL A 131 4.39 -6.24 12.45
CA VAL A 131 2.96 -6.55 12.51
C VAL A 131 2.25 -5.59 13.47
N ASN A 132 1.23 -4.90 12.99
CA ASN A 132 0.35 -4.07 13.79
C ASN A 132 -0.97 -4.78 14.08
N ASN A 133 -1.21 -5.15 15.32
CA ASN A 133 -2.50 -5.61 15.83
C ASN A 133 -3.21 -4.54 16.70
N GLY A 134 -2.53 -3.44 17.00
CA GLY A 134 -3.00 -2.36 17.87
C GLY A 134 -3.33 -1.07 17.11
N THR A 135 -2.96 0.05 17.69
CA THR A 135 -3.21 1.39 17.13
C THR A 135 -1.90 2.15 16.93
N ILE A 136 -1.73 2.74 15.76
CA ILE A 136 -0.61 3.64 15.45
C ILE A 136 -1.19 4.99 15.03
N THR A 137 -0.79 6.06 15.71
CA THR A 137 -1.24 7.43 15.43
C THR A 137 -0.04 8.35 15.28
N ASP A 138 -0.09 9.21 14.24
CA ASP A 138 0.93 10.23 13.95
C ASP A 138 2.36 9.66 13.91
N GLY A 139 2.49 8.42 13.45
CA GLY A 139 3.74 7.71 13.32
C GLY A 139 4.50 8.05 12.04
N ARG A 140 5.83 8.03 12.07
CA ARG A 140 6.65 8.43 10.93
C ARG A 140 7.86 7.53 10.71
N MET A 141 8.11 7.16 9.46
CA MET A 141 9.40 6.62 9.01
C MET A 141 10.11 7.70 8.17
N VAL A 142 11.40 7.92 8.43
CA VAL A 142 12.19 8.96 7.74
C VAL A 142 13.22 8.37 6.77
N ASN A 143 13.68 7.14 7.00
CA ASN A 143 14.68 6.48 6.16
C ASN A 143 14.03 5.54 5.13
N SER A 144 14.86 4.93 4.29
CA SER A 144 14.45 3.93 3.30
C SER A 144 14.55 2.52 3.88
N MET A 145 13.78 1.58 3.32
CA MET A 145 13.78 0.19 3.76
C MET A 145 13.66 -0.80 2.61
N GLY A 146 14.12 -2.02 2.87
CA GLY A 146 13.98 -3.18 2.00
C GLY A 146 14.90 -3.19 0.78
N SER A 147 14.70 -4.19 -0.07
CA SER A 147 15.38 -4.37 -1.36
C SER A 147 14.39 -4.89 -2.39
N GLN A 148 14.48 -4.42 -3.63
CA GLN A 148 13.59 -4.85 -4.72
C GLN A 148 14.00 -6.24 -5.23
N GLN A 149 13.63 -7.27 -4.46
CA GLN A 149 13.90 -8.67 -4.74
C GLN A 149 12.63 -9.50 -4.45
N GLU A 150 12.42 -10.59 -5.15
CA GLU A 150 11.24 -11.45 -5.01
C GLU A 150 11.02 -12.00 -3.59
N GLY A 151 12.10 -12.25 -2.85
CA GLY A 151 12.05 -12.71 -1.46
C GLY A 151 11.54 -11.68 -0.44
N TYR A 152 11.51 -10.40 -0.80
CA TYR A 152 11.02 -9.34 0.09
C TYR A 152 9.52 -9.16 -0.08
N ARG A 153 8.75 -9.46 0.97
CA ARG A 153 7.28 -9.39 0.97
C ARG A 153 6.71 -8.74 2.23
N TYR A 154 5.50 -8.19 2.12
CA TYR A 154 4.77 -7.52 3.21
C TYR A 154 5.60 -6.39 3.83
N LEU A 155 6.12 -5.49 2.99
CA LEU A 155 6.88 -4.34 3.45
C LEU A 155 6.04 -3.07 3.37
N GLY A 156 6.00 -2.35 4.49
CA GLY A 156 5.29 -1.08 4.58
C GLY A 156 6.07 -0.01 5.31
N GLY A 157 5.94 1.23 4.88
CA GLY A 157 6.63 2.34 5.52
C GLY A 157 6.25 2.57 6.99
N ILE A 158 5.12 2.04 7.43
CA ILE A 158 4.66 2.07 8.83
C ILE A 158 4.56 0.65 9.37
N ALA A 159 3.79 -0.23 8.74
CA ALA A 159 3.62 -1.62 9.16
C ALA A 159 3.88 -2.58 8.00
N GLY A 160 4.55 -3.69 8.24
CA GLY A 160 4.63 -4.78 7.26
C GLY A 160 3.24 -5.36 7.02
N ILE A 161 2.58 -5.79 8.08
CA ILE A 161 1.20 -6.28 8.09
C ILE A 161 0.38 -5.41 9.05
N ASN A 162 -0.79 -4.96 8.61
CA ASN A 162 -1.73 -4.21 9.44
C ASN A 162 -3.02 -5.01 9.68
N ASN A 163 -3.23 -5.45 10.91
CA ASN A 163 -4.47 -6.06 11.40
C ASN A 163 -5.27 -5.09 12.29
N GLY A 164 -4.67 -3.99 12.71
CA GLY A 164 -5.23 -2.98 13.59
C GLY A 164 -5.54 -1.66 12.87
N THR A 165 -5.32 -0.56 13.56
CA THR A 165 -5.62 0.78 13.06
C THR A 165 -4.35 1.60 12.87
N ILE A 166 -4.23 2.25 11.72
CA ILE A 166 -3.18 3.23 11.43
C ILE A 166 -3.85 4.55 11.07
N THR A 167 -3.55 5.60 11.85
CA THR A 167 -4.12 6.95 11.65
C THR A 167 -3.00 7.96 11.45
N ASN A 168 -3.12 8.81 10.43
CA ASN A 168 -2.19 9.91 10.09
C ASN A 168 -0.71 9.53 10.12
N SER A 169 -0.41 8.27 9.83
CA SER A 169 0.95 7.73 9.90
C SER A 169 1.44 7.36 8.51
N ALA A 170 2.54 7.97 8.09
CA ALA A 170 3.09 7.77 6.76
C ALA A 170 4.62 7.95 6.74
N PRO A 171 5.32 7.37 5.74
CA PRO A 171 6.73 7.65 5.53
C PRO A 171 6.93 9.13 5.13
N ALA A 172 8.15 9.62 5.34
CA ALA A 172 8.56 10.91 4.82
C ALA A 172 8.59 10.89 3.28
N GLU A 173 8.44 12.06 2.66
CA GLU A 173 8.44 12.20 1.20
C GLU A 173 9.74 11.66 0.55
N SER A 174 10.87 11.80 1.23
CA SER A 174 12.17 11.31 0.78
C SER A 174 12.37 9.80 0.98
N SER A 175 11.50 9.14 1.72
CA SER A 175 11.62 7.70 2.04
C SER A 175 11.35 6.83 0.83
N SER A 176 12.02 5.68 0.76
CA SER A 176 11.80 4.68 -0.27
C SER A 176 11.58 3.31 0.36
N ILE A 177 10.48 2.66 -0.01
CA ILE A 177 10.16 1.29 0.36
C ILE A 177 10.40 0.42 -0.87
N ARG A 178 11.22 -0.63 -0.73
CA ARG A 178 11.61 -1.50 -1.85
C ARG A 178 11.40 -2.97 -1.49
N GLY A 179 10.70 -3.70 -2.34
CA GLY A 179 10.47 -5.14 -2.10
C GLY A 179 10.01 -5.86 -3.36
N GLY A 180 9.62 -7.13 -3.20
CA GLY A 180 9.10 -7.95 -4.29
C GLY A 180 7.56 -8.00 -4.26
N LEU A 181 6.98 -8.52 -3.19
CA LEU A 181 5.56 -8.88 -3.14
C LEU A 181 4.83 -8.11 -2.02
N ASP A 182 3.68 -7.53 -2.33
CA ASP A 182 2.83 -6.80 -1.40
C ASP A 182 3.57 -5.65 -0.69
N ILE A 183 3.93 -4.64 -1.49
CA ILE A 183 4.73 -3.51 -1.03
C ILE A 183 3.86 -2.26 -0.99
N GLY A 184 3.77 -1.65 0.19
CA GLY A 184 2.97 -0.45 0.41
C GLY A 184 3.74 0.70 1.03
N GLY A 185 3.33 1.92 0.71
CA GLY A 185 3.90 3.11 1.35
C GLY A 185 3.61 3.14 2.85
N VAL A 186 2.47 2.63 3.29
CA VAL A 186 2.06 2.58 4.70
C VAL A 186 2.04 1.14 5.21
N ALA A 187 1.32 0.25 4.54
CA ALA A 187 1.28 -1.17 4.89
C ALA A 187 1.59 -2.05 3.68
N GLY A 188 2.43 -3.06 3.83
CA GLY A 188 2.62 -4.07 2.81
C GLY A 188 1.32 -4.83 2.56
N TYR A 189 0.74 -5.34 3.63
CA TYR A 189 -0.53 -6.05 3.64
C TYR A 189 -1.49 -5.43 4.67
N ASN A 190 -2.64 -4.99 4.21
CA ASN A 190 -3.74 -4.52 5.06
C ASN A 190 -4.80 -5.62 5.15
N SER A 191 -4.88 -6.28 6.29
CA SER A 191 -5.79 -7.43 6.48
C SER A 191 -7.25 -6.99 6.51
N LYS A 192 -8.17 -7.94 6.55
CA LYS A 192 -9.61 -7.68 6.57
C LYS A 192 -10.07 -6.82 7.76
N SER A 193 -9.40 -6.93 8.91
CA SER A 193 -9.64 -6.08 10.09
C SER A 193 -8.84 -4.77 10.06
N GLY A 194 -7.88 -4.65 9.16
CA GLY A 194 -6.97 -3.51 9.09
C GLY A 194 -7.68 -2.25 8.59
N VAL A 195 -7.45 -1.15 9.29
CA VAL A 195 -7.97 0.18 8.94
C VAL A 195 -6.80 1.16 8.81
N ILE A 196 -6.75 1.83 7.68
CA ILE A 196 -5.76 2.89 7.41
C ILE A 196 -6.51 4.17 7.10
N THR A 197 -6.30 5.23 7.89
CA THR A 197 -6.90 6.55 7.70
C THR A 197 -5.81 7.62 7.68
N LEU A 198 -5.67 8.34 6.57
CA LEU A 198 -4.59 9.28 6.35
C LEU A 198 -5.10 10.65 5.87
N GLU A 199 -4.55 11.73 6.40
CA GLU A 199 -4.66 13.04 5.77
C GLU A 199 -3.76 13.11 4.52
N ASN A 200 -2.52 12.61 4.63
CA ASN A 200 -1.55 12.61 3.55
C ASN A 200 -0.80 11.28 3.47
N ALA A 201 -0.64 10.76 2.26
CA ALA A 201 0.28 9.67 1.96
C ALA A 201 1.37 10.18 1.01
N ASN A 202 2.63 9.92 1.37
CA ASN A 202 3.82 10.36 0.63
C ASN A 202 4.83 9.22 0.48
N GLY A 203 5.91 9.48 -0.25
CA GLY A 203 7.05 8.58 -0.37
C GLY A 203 7.18 7.90 -1.73
N ASN A 204 8.17 7.02 -1.84
CA ASN A 204 8.48 6.29 -3.05
C ASN A 204 8.35 4.78 -2.77
N VAL A 205 7.63 4.07 -3.63
CA VAL A 205 7.37 2.64 -3.46
C VAL A 205 7.79 1.88 -4.71
N TYR A 206 8.61 0.86 -4.53
CA TYR A 206 9.16 0.05 -5.61
C TYR A 206 8.91 -1.43 -5.29
N GLY A 207 8.14 -2.11 -6.14
CA GLY A 207 7.82 -3.52 -5.95
C GLY A 207 7.89 -4.32 -7.24
N ILE A 208 7.54 -5.58 -7.15
CA ILE A 208 7.37 -6.46 -8.32
C ILE A 208 5.88 -6.76 -8.48
N THR A 209 5.23 -7.25 -7.43
CA THR A 209 3.81 -7.61 -7.47
C THR A 209 3.04 -6.89 -6.36
N ALA A 210 1.82 -6.47 -6.64
CA ALA A 210 0.94 -5.75 -5.72
C ALA A 210 1.64 -4.58 -5.01
N THR A 211 1.99 -3.55 -5.80
CA THR A 211 2.72 -2.38 -5.32
C THR A 211 1.76 -1.19 -5.21
N GLY A 212 1.59 -0.65 -4.01
CA GLY A 212 0.66 0.45 -3.75
C GLY A 212 1.28 1.61 -2.98
N GLY A 213 0.84 2.82 -3.26
CA GLY A 213 1.32 4.01 -2.55
C GLY A 213 0.91 4.05 -1.07
N VAL A 214 -0.16 3.34 -0.70
CA VAL A 214 -0.63 3.19 0.69
C VAL A 214 -0.54 1.71 1.09
N ALA A 215 -1.21 0.82 0.39
CA ALA A 215 -1.19 -0.62 0.69
C ALA A 215 -0.73 -1.42 -0.53
N GLY A 216 0.16 -2.40 -0.35
CA GLY A 216 0.48 -3.36 -1.41
C GLY A 216 -0.75 -4.20 -1.72
N TYR A 217 -1.20 -4.96 -0.75
CA TYR A 217 -2.40 -5.79 -0.80
C TYR A 217 -3.43 -5.29 0.22
N ASN A 218 -4.65 -4.96 -0.22
CA ASN A 218 -5.70 -4.45 0.65
C ASN A 218 -6.91 -5.39 0.71
N LEU A 219 -7.20 -5.93 1.90
CA LEU A 219 -8.43 -6.65 2.24
C LEU A 219 -9.33 -5.85 3.19
N GLY A 220 -8.76 -4.84 3.85
CA GLY A 220 -9.42 -3.99 4.84
C GLY A 220 -9.90 -2.66 4.26
N THR A 221 -9.88 -1.63 5.08
CA THR A 221 -10.32 -0.29 4.71
C THR A 221 -9.14 0.66 4.57
N VAL A 222 -9.09 1.39 3.47
CA VAL A 222 -8.14 2.47 3.23
C VAL A 222 -8.91 3.76 2.94
N THR A 223 -8.63 4.78 3.74
CA THR A 223 -9.09 6.16 3.56
C THR A 223 -7.88 7.08 3.51
N ALA A 224 -7.75 7.91 2.46
CA ALA A 224 -6.66 8.85 2.35
C ALA A 224 -7.12 10.13 1.65
N ARG A 225 -7.02 11.28 2.33
CA ARG A 225 -7.47 12.55 1.76
C ARG A 225 -6.59 13.01 0.60
N SER A 226 -5.28 12.86 0.73
CA SER A 226 -4.31 13.27 -0.28
C SER A 226 -3.23 12.21 -0.45
N VAL A 227 -2.99 11.78 -1.66
CA VAL A 227 -1.96 10.80 -2.00
C VAL A 227 -1.00 11.42 -3.01
N THR A 228 0.26 11.58 -2.61
CA THR A 228 1.34 12.11 -3.45
C THR A 228 2.54 11.17 -3.38
N VAL A 229 2.55 10.17 -4.25
CA VAL A 229 3.52 9.06 -4.19
C VAL A 229 4.13 8.81 -5.56
N LYS A 230 5.32 8.23 -5.57
CA LYS A 230 5.91 7.63 -6.77
C LYS A 230 5.90 6.11 -6.61
N VAL A 231 5.12 5.44 -7.43
CA VAL A 231 4.95 3.98 -7.36
C VAL A 231 5.44 3.35 -8.64
N SER A 232 6.31 2.35 -8.50
CA SER A 232 6.83 1.58 -9.64
C SER A 232 6.77 0.09 -9.31
N GLY A 233 6.10 -0.68 -10.17
CA GLY A 233 5.95 -2.13 -10.02
C GLY A 233 5.96 -2.84 -11.37
N THR A 234 5.99 -4.16 -11.33
CA THR A 234 5.89 -4.99 -12.55
C THR A 234 4.44 -5.37 -12.82
N THR A 235 3.75 -5.87 -11.79
CA THR A 235 2.32 -6.21 -11.91
C THR A 235 1.52 -5.39 -10.90
N GLN A 236 0.24 -5.20 -11.09
CA GLN A 236 -0.71 -4.64 -10.13
C GLN A 236 -0.15 -3.42 -9.36
N THR A 237 0.06 -2.32 -10.05
CA THR A 237 0.65 -1.10 -9.47
C THR A 237 -0.40 -0.01 -9.37
N GLY A 238 -0.61 0.52 -8.17
CA GLY A 238 -1.62 1.56 -7.92
C GLY A 238 -1.14 2.70 -7.04
N GLY A 239 -1.68 3.89 -7.25
CA GLY A 239 -1.36 5.06 -6.43
C GLY A 239 -1.80 4.89 -4.96
N VAL A 240 -2.83 4.10 -4.68
CA VAL A 240 -3.31 3.77 -3.33
C VAL A 240 -3.04 2.30 -3.02
N ALA A 241 -3.55 1.37 -3.81
CA ALA A 241 -3.34 -0.06 -3.59
C ALA A 241 -2.77 -0.75 -4.83
N GLY A 242 -1.85 -1.69 -4.66
CA GLY A 242 -1.44 -2.59 -5.73
C GLY A 242 -2.62 -3.49 -6.14
N LEU A 243 -3.13 -4.26 -5.20
CA LEU A 243 -4.34 -5.05 -5.30
C LEU A 243 -5.34 -4.64 -4.22
N ASN A 244 -6.52 -4.19 -4.62
CA ASN A 244 -7.68 -4.05 -3.75
C ASN A 244 -8.53 -5.33 -3.89
N ALA A 245 -8.36 -6.26 -2.95
CA ALA A 245 -8.97 -7.58 -3.01
C ALA A 245 -10.48 -7.55 -2.70
N ALA A 246 -11.18 -8.66 -2.85
CA ALA A 246 -12.65 -8.73 -2.83
C ALA A 246 -13.33 -8.14 -1.58
N SER A 247 -12.71 -8.23 -0.40
CA SER A 247 -13.21 -7.57 0.82
C SER A 247 -12.66 -6.16 1.03
N GLY A 248 -11.70 -5.74 0.21
CA GLY A 248 -11.01 -4.46 0.34
C GLY A 248 -11.91 -3.29 -0.03
N THR A 249 -11.85 -2.25 0.76
CA THR A 249 -12.55 -0.99 0.53
C THR A 249 -11.57 0.16 0.47
N ILE A 250 -11.62 0.92 -0.62
CA ILE A 250 -10.95 2.19 -0.77
C ILE A 250 -12.05 3.24 -0.87
N ASP A 251 -12.28 3.97 0.22
CA ASP A 251 -13.39 4.92 0.34
C ASP A 251 -13.04 6.07 1.27
N GLN A 252 -13.86 7.07 1.24
CA GLN A 252 -13.86 8.13 2.23
C GLN A 252 -15.07 7.98 3.17
N GLU A 253 -14.78 7.74 4.44
CA GLU A 253 -15.76 7.82 5.53
C GLU A 253 -15.25 8.80 6.60
N PRO A 254 -16.13 9.53 7.30
CA PRO A 254 -17.59 9.57 7.17
C PRO A 254 -18.06 10.54 6.06
N ARG A 255 -19.19 10.24 5.45
CA ARG A 255 -19.85 11.10 4.46
C ARG A 255 -20.42 12.35 5.13
N THR A 256 -19.63 13.38 5.30
CA THR A 256 -20.14 14.73 5.58
C THR A 256 -20.34 15.50 4.27
N PRO A 257 -21.23 16.46 4.18
CA PRO A 257 -21.39 17.27 2.95
C PRO A 257 -20.11 17.98 2.49
N SER A 258 -19.12 18.10 3.37
CA SER A 258 -17.79 18.66 3.10
C SER A 258 -16.70 17.60 2.94
N SER A 259 -17.05 16.31 2.91
CA SER A 259 -16.08 15.24 2.78
C SER A 259 -15.39 15.30 1.40
N ILE A 260 -14.07 15.41 1.43
CA ILE A 260 -13.23 15.49 0.25
C ILE A 260 -12.93 14.05 -0.19
N SER A 261 -13.18 13.71 -1.45
CA SER A 261 -12.86 12.40 -2.01
C SER A 261 -11.39 12.05 -1.81
N ILE A 262 -11.06 10.74 -1.75
CA ILE A 262 -9.67 10.30 -1.89
C ILE A 262 -9.10 10.95 -3.14
N THR A 263 -8.10 11.79 -2.98
CA THR A 263 -7.50 12.49 -4.11
C THR A 263 -6.07 12.01 -4.33
N VAL A 264 -5.86 11.28 -5.42
CA VAL A 264 -4.52 10.99 -5.91
C VAL A 264 -4.02 12.23 -6.62
N GLN A 265 -3.01 12.87 -6.06
CA GLN A 265 -2.55 14.20 -6.44
C GLN A 265 -1.67 14.20 -7.69
N ASN A 266 -1.54 15.37 -8.26
CA ASN A 266 -0.74 15.69 -9.44
C ASN A 266 0.74 15.24 -9.36
N GLY A 267 1.35 15.24 -8.18
CA GLY A 267 2.72 14.75 -7.97
C GLY A 267 2.87 13.23 -8.03
N THR A 268 1.76 12.50 -8.04
CA THR A 268 1.78 11.03 -8.11
C THR A 268 2.18 10.55 -9.50
N THR A 269 3.08 9.58 -9.53
CA THR A 269 3.41 8.82 -10.74
C THR A 269 3.22 7.34 -10.48
N VAL A 270 2.59 6.66 -11.43
CA VAL A 270 2.41 5.20 -11.42
C VAL A 270 3.08 4.62 -12.65
N SER A 271 4.01 3.68 -12.45
CA SER A 271 4.69 2.97 -13.53
C SER A 271 4.53 1.46 -13.33
N SER A 272 4.00 0.77 -14.32
CA SER A 272 3.75 -0.68 -14.27
C SER A 272 4.11 -1.34 -15.59
N THR A 273 4.45 -2.64 -15.53
CA THR A 273 4.61 -3.42 -16.77
C THR A 273 3.27 -3.95 -17.26
N THR A 274 2.39 -4.42 -16.36
CA THR A 274 1.14 -5.08 -16.79
C THR A 274 -0.13 -4.33 -16.39
N GLN A 275 -0.37 -4.09 -15.10
CA GLN A 275 -1.62 -3.48 -14.62
C GLN A 275 -1.31 -2.24 -13.80
N GLY A 276 -1.67 -1.08 -14.30
CA GLY A 276 -1.43 0.18 -13.61
C GLY A 276 -2.71 1.02 -13.51
N GLY A 277 -2.98 1.52 -12.31
CA GLY A 277 -4.12 2.40 -12.06
C GLY A 277 -3.77 3.55 -11.12
N GLY A 278 -4.44 4.68 -11.32
CA GLY A 278 -4.22 5.85 -10.45
C GLY A 278 -4.57 5.57 -8.99
N VAL A 279 -5.53 4.70 -8.73
CA VAL A 279 -5.94 4.28 -7.39
C VAL A 279 -5.51 2.84 -7.14
N ALA A 280 -5.91 1.88 -7.97
CA ALA A 280 -5.53 0.48 -7.81
C ALA A 280 -4.92 -0.10 -9.08
N GLY A 281 -3.90 -0.95 -8.97
CA GLY A 281 -3.43 -1.76 -10.10
C GLY A 281 -4.51 -2.73 -10.55
N ARG A 282 -5.08 -3.49 -9.61
CA ARG A 282 -6.23 -4.37 -9.80
C ARG A 282 -7.27 -4.12 -8.69
N ASN A 283 -8.53 -4.02 -9.08
CA ASN A 283 -9.66 -3.91 -8.15
C ASN A 283 -10.57 -5.14 -8.25
N GLU A 284 -10.73 -5.85 -7.13
CA GLU A 284 -11.70 -6.93 -6.94
C GLU A 284 -12.76 -6.56 -5.89
N GLY A 285 -12.50 -5.51 -5.09
CA GLY A 285 -13.34 -5.01 -4.02
C GLY A 285 -14.10 -3.74 -4.40
N LEU A 286 -14.22 -2.83 -3.46
CA LEU A 286 -14.90 -1.56 -3.63
C LEU A 286 -13.91 -0.39 -3.71
N ILE A 287 -14.02 0.42 -4.75
CA ILE A 287 -13.43 1.76 -4.82
C ILE A 287 -14.58 2.74 -4.98
N GLN A 288 -14.73 3.67 -4.03
CA GLN A 288 -15.78 4.68 -4.18
C GLN A 288 -15.28 6.07 -3.79
N ASN A 289 -15.90 7.09 -4.41
CA ASN A 289 -15.64 8.51 -4.16
C ASN A 289 -14.17 8.90 -4.32
N ALA A 290 -13.42 8.22 -5.18
CA ALA A 290 -12.02 8.52 -5.44
C ALA A 290 -11.87 9.47 -6.65
N THR A 291 -11.00 10.46 -6.50
CA THR A 291 -10.61 11.35 -7.59
C THR A 291 -9.13 11.13 -7.93
N ASN A 292 -8.85 10.70 -9.12
CA ASN A 292 -7.49 10.61 -9.61
C ASN A 292 -7.10 11.88 -10.39
N ARG A 293 -6.06 12.55 -9.93
CA ARG A 293 -5.38 13.68 -10.58
C ARG A 293 -3.90 13.40 -10.79
N ALA A 294 -3.50 12.13 -10.81
CA ALA A 294 -2.10 11.72 -10.94
C ALA A 294 -1.41 12.43 -12.12
N GLY A 295 -0.13 12.73 -11.93
CA GLY A 295 0.68 13.38 -12.95
C GLY A 295 0.95 12.49 -14.16
N SER A 296 1.13 11.19 -13.95
CA SER A 296 1.37 10.21 -14.99
C SER A 296 0.99 8.80 -14.52
N ILE A 297 0.33 8.05 -15.40
CA ILE A 297 0.13 6.61 -15.27
C ILE A 297 0.68 5.98 -16.53
N GLN A 298 1.73 5.19 -16.40
CA GLN A 298 2.42 4.56 -17.52
C GLN A 298 2.41 3.05 -17.35
N VAL A 299 1.87 2.33 -18.32
CA VAL A 299 1.84 0.86 -18.36
C VAL A 299 2.46 0.39 -19.66
N VAL A 300 3.32 -0.63 -19.60
CA VAL A 300 4.05 -1.07 -20.80
C VAL A 300 3.20 -1.97 -21.67
N ASN A 301 2.53 -3.00 -21.11
CA ASN A 301 2.02 -4.12 -21.91
C ASN A 301 0.52 -4.38 -21.87
N GLN A 302 -0.20 -4.13 -20.76
CA GLN A 302 -1.58 -4.60 -20.65
C GLN A 302 -2.59 -3.50 -20.30
N TYR A 303 -2.95 -3.33 -19.02
CA TYR A 303 -4.11 -2.54 -18.63
C TYR A 303 -3.71 -1.26 -17.92
N ALA A 304 -4.01 -0.12 -18.52
CA ALA A 304 -3.86 1.19 -17.89
C ALA A 304 -5.23 1.81 -17.61
N GLY A 305 -5.48 2.20 -16.37
CA GLY A 305 -6.73 2.85 -15.97
C GLY A 305 -6.51 4.08 -15.11
N GLY A 306 -7.34 5.10 -15.31
CA GLY A 306 -7.29 6.30 -14.47
C GLY A 306 -7.60 6.00 -13.00
N ILE A 307 -8.46 5.03 -12.73
CA ILE A 307 -8.79 4.54 -11.38
C ILE A 307 -8.17 3.15 -11.17
N ALA A 308 -8.46 2.17 -12.02
CA ALA A 308 -7.92 0.82 -11.90
C ALA A 308 -7.34 0.32 -13.22
N GLY A 309 -6.21 -0.41 -13.18
CA GLY A 309 -5.69 -1.12 -14.36
C GLY A 309 -6.72 -2.15 -14.85
N SER A 310 -7.17 -3.05 -13.97
CA SER A 310 -8.30 -3.95 -14.21
C SER A 310 -9.31 -3.91 -13.05
N ASN A 311 -10.58 -4.18 -13.36
CA ASN A 311 -11.68 -4.15 -12.41
C ASN A 311 -12.58 -5.38 -12.56
N SER A 312 -12.65 -6.23 -11.54
CA SER A 312 -13.66 -7.28 -11.38
C SER A 312 -14.58 -7.02 -10.17
N GLY A 313 -14.31 -5.96 -9.42
CA GLY A 313 -15.12 -5.48 -8.32
C GLY A 313 -16.01 -4.29 -8.72
N ARG A 314 -16.17 -3.35 -7.82
CA ARG A 314 -17.03 -2.19 -8.01
C ARG A 314 -16.25 -0.87 -7.95
N ILE A 315 -16.43 -0.01 -8.95
CA ILE A 315 -15.96 1.37 -8.96
C ILE A 315 -17.17 2.29 -9.01
N TYR A 316 -17.38 3.10 -7.98
CA TYR A 316 -18.60 3.90 -7.81
C TYR A 316 -18.28 5.36 -7.47
N GLY A 317 -18.91 6.30 -8.14
CA GLY A 317 -18.77 7.73 -7.85
C GLY A 317 -17.35 8.27 -8.04
N CYS A 318 -16.52 7.58 -8.82
CA CYS A 318 -15.11 7.94 -9.01
C CYS A 318 -14.89 8.84 -10.21
N MET A 319 -13.82 9.63 -10.16
CA MET A 319 -13.46 10.53 -11.24
C MET A 319 -11.96 10.43 -11.58
N HIS A 320 -11.66 10.32 -12.86
CA HIS A 320 -10.35 10.67 -13.39
C HIS A 320 -10.39 12.11 -13.93
N ALA A 321 -9.67 13.01 -13.28
CA ALA A 321 -9.68 14.45 -13.54
C ALA A 321 -8.26 14.96 -13.77
N ALA A 322 -7.62 14.53 -14.85
CA ALA A 322 -6.31 15.03 -15.21
C ALA A 322 -6.43 16.42 -15.87
N SER A 323 -5.96 17.46 -15.21
CA SER A 323 -5.83 18.80 -15.81
C SER A 323 -4.51 18.93 -16.54
N GLY A 324 -4.54 19.38 -17.81
CA GLY A 324 -3.37 19.53 -18.67
C GLY A 324 -3.07 18.29 -19.51
N ASN A 325 -1.98 18.31 -20.28
CA ASN A 325 -1.55 17.22 -21.20
C ASN A 325 -1.09 15.94 -20.45
N ARG A 326 -1.84 15.48 -19.49
CA ARG A 326 -1.50 14.31 -18.67
C ARG A 326 -2.12 13.09 -19.26
N VAL A 327 -1.26 12.22 -19.68
CA VAL A 327 -1.60 11.07 -20.49
C VAL A 327 -1.63 9.83 -19.61
N LEU A 328 -2.77 9.17 -19.61
CA LEU A 328 -2.83 7.76 -19.32
C LEU A 328 -2.24 7.06 -20.54
N TYR A 329 -1.10 6.40 -20.39
CA TYR A 329 -0.34 5.82 -21.49
C TYR A 329 -0.14 4.33 -21.31
N THR A 330 -0.39 3.57 -22.38
CA THR A 330 0.09 2.19 -22.51
C THR A 330 0.91 2.04 -23.79
N GLY A 331 2.05 1.37 -23.68
CA GLY A 331 2.94 1.09 -24.81
C GLY A 331 2.40 0.00 -25.76
N GLY A 332 1.60 -0.93 -25.25
CA GLY A 332 0.99 -2.00 -26.05
C GLY A 332 -0.07 -2.71 -25.25
N GLY A 333 -1.33 -2.29 -25.34
CA GLY A 333 -2.42 -2.89 -24.59
C GLY A 333 -3.64 -1.99 -24.50
N PHE A 334 -4.35 -2.05 -23.39
CA PHE A 334 -5.68 -1.50 -23.23
C PHE A 334 -5.67 -0.31 -22.28
N ALA A 335 -6.05 0.87 -22.75
CA ALA A 335 -6.12 2.09 -21.96
C ALA A 335 -7.57 2.57 -21.77
N GLY A 336 -8.02 2.68 -20.54
CA GLY A 336 -9.33 3.22 -20.20
C GLY A 336 -9.23 4.39 -19.23
N GLY A 337 -10.02 5.42 -19.40
CA GLY A 337 -9.99 6.59 -18.54
C GLY A 337 -10.36 6.28 -17.08
N ILE A 338 -11.11 5.22 -16.84
CA ILE A 338 -11.45 4.70 -15.51
C ILE A 338 -10.78 3.34 -15.29
N ALA A 339 -11.02 2.36 -16.15
CA ALA A 339 -10.40 1.05 -16.07
C ALA A 339 -9.82 0.65 -17.43
N GLY A 340 -8.62 0.06 -17.47
CA GLY A 340 -8.07 -0.52 -18.68
C GLY A 340 -8.95 -1.67 -19.20
N CYS A 341 -9.33 -2.56 -18.27
CA CYS A 341 -10.28 -3.65 -18.51
C CYS A 341 -11.32 -3.69 -17.39
N ASN A 342 -12.60 -3.73 -17.74
CA ASN A 342 -13.70 -4.06 -16.83
C ASN A 342 -14.03 -5.53 -17.02
N GLU A 343 -13.56 -6.36 -16.11
CA GLU A 343 -13.66 -7.82 -16.20
C GLU A 343 -15.11 -8.31 -15.96
N VAL A 344 -15.34 -9.61 -16.16
CA VAL A 344 -16.65 -10.23 -15.85
C VAL A 344 -16.99 -10.02 -14.38
N GLY A 345 -18.22 -9.54 -14.12
CA GLY A 345 -18.69 -9.16 -12.79
C GLY A 345 -18.29 -7.76 -12.33
N GLY A 346 -17.40 -7.09 -13.04
CA GLY A 346 -17.00 -5.71 -12.74
C GLY A 346 -18.12 -4.70 -12.98
N GLU A 347 -18.32 -3.78 -12.02
CA GLU A 347 -19.29 -2.70 -12.12
C GLU A 347 -18.59 -1.33 -12.13
N LEU A 348 -18.81 -0.54 -13.18
CA LEU A 348 -18.43 0.86 -13.29
C LEU A 348 -19.70 1.71 -13.24
N LYS A 349 -19.92 2.45 -12.16
CA LYS A 349 -21.17 3.20 -11.96
C LYS A 349 -20.93 4.62 -11.47
N ILE A 350 -21.61 5.58 -12.11
CA ILE A 350 -21.49 7.02 -11.82
C ILE A 350 -20.02 7.46 -11.90
N VAL A 351 -19.30 6.98 -12.91
CA VAL A 351 -17.91 7.37 -13.10
C VAL A 351 -17.78 8.52 -14.10
N THR A 352 -16.77 9.34 -13.89
CA THR A 352 -16.52 10.51 -14.71
C THR A 352 -15.08 10.51 -15.20
N MET A 353 -14.92 10.64 -16.50
CA MET A 353 -13.61 10.83 -17.13
C MET A 353 -13.50 12.25 -17.67
N ASN A 354 -12.45 12.96 -17.26
CA ASN A 354 -12.05 14.26 -17.77
C ASN A 354 -10.52 14.32 -17.85
N GLY A 355 -9.95 13.92 -18.96
CA GLY A 355 -8.50 13.80 -19.16
C GLY A 355 -8.20 13.16 -20.51
N SER A 356 -6.95 12.86 -20.79
CA SER A 356 -6.56 12.20 -22.04
C SER A 356 -6.18 10.75 -21.83
N VAL A 357 -6.53 9.90 -22.80
CA VAL A 357 -6.19 8.47 -22.85
C VAL A 357 -5.37 8.22 -24.10
N THR A 358 -4.24 7.54 -23.99
CA THR A 358 -3.42 7.15 -25.13
C THR A 358 -3.00 5.70 -25.03
N ALA A 359 -3.33 4.91 -26.02
CA ALA A 359 -2.80 3.56 -26.25
C ALA A 359 -1.93 3.57 -27.49
N ALA A 360 -0.59 3.52 -27.32
CA ALA A 360 0.33 3.70 -28.45
C ALA A 360 0.25 2.56 -29.47
N ASN A 361 0.02 1.32 -29.00
CA ASN A 361 -0.11 0.13 -29.85
C ASN A 361 -1.29 -0.74 -29.41
N GLY A 362 -2.39 -0.10 -29.02
CA GLY A 362 -3.53 -0.83 -28.45
C GLY A 362 -4.83 -0.06 -28.51
N GLU A 363 -5.81 -0.54 -27.79
CA GLU A 363 -7.17 -0.04 -27.77
C GLU A 363 -7.37 1.03 -26.69
N ALA A 364 -8.16 2.06 -26.99
CA ALA A 364 -8.44 3.14 -26.07
C ALA A 364 -9.93 3.42 -25.91
N GLY A 365 -10.39 3.49 -24.66
CA GLY A 365 -11.76 3.86 -24.32
C GLY A 365 -11.82 4.98 -23.31
N GLY A 366 -12.82 5.85 -23.42
CA GLY A 366 -12.99 6.96 -22.49
C GLY A 366 -13.29 6.51 -21.07
N VAL A 367 -14.04 5.44 -20.86
CA VAL A 367 -14.27 4.81 -19.57
C VAL A 367 -13.42 3.55 -19.44
N THR A 368 -13.52 2.62 -20.40
CA THR A 368 -12.69 1.40 -20.41
C THR A 368 -12.34 1.01 -21.83
N ALA A 369 -11.18 0.38 -22.05
CA ALA A 369 -10.86 -0.19 -23.35
C ALA A 369 -11.70 -1.45 -23.62
N HIS A 370 -11.64 -2.44 -22.72
CA HIS A 370 -12.47 -3.64 -22.78
C HIS A 370 -13.50 -3.69 -21.68
N ASN A 371 -14.76 -3.95 -22.03
CA ASN A 371 -15.86 -4.15 -21.11
C ASN A 371 -16.44 -5.55 -21.22
N TYR A 372 -16.29 -6.36 -20.17
CA TYR A 372 -16.94 -7.66 -19.96
C TYR A 372 -18.00 -7.59 -18.84
N GLY A 373 -18.07 -6.46 -18.12
CA GLY A 373 -18.95 -6.21 -16.99
C GLY A 373 -20.05 -5.21 -17.31
N SER A 374 -20.37 -4.35 -16.37
CA SER A 374 -21.40 -3.33 -16.52
C SER A 374 -20.86 -1.91 -16.41
N ILE A 375 -21.38 -0.99 -17.23
CA ILE A 375 -21.10 0.44 -17.21
C ILE A 375 -22.42 1.18 -17.15
N THR A 376 -22.69 1.92 -16.07
CA THR A 376 -23.94 2.65 -15.89
C THR A 376 -23.72 4.08 -15.42
N MET A 377 -24.54 5.03 -15.91
CA MET A 377 -24.53 6.45 -15.51
C MET A 377 -23.16 7.11 -15.62
N SER A 378 -22.37 6.76 -16.64
CA SER A 378 -20.99 7.19 -16.79
C SER A 378 -20.86 8.33 -17.80
N ARG A 379 -19.83 9.18 -17.64
CA ARG A 379 -19.61 10.37 -18.47
C ARG A 379 -18.16 10.49 -18.90
N VAL A 380 -17.97 10.94 -20.12
CA VAL A 380 -16.67 11.35 -20.68
C VAL A 380 -16.81 12.76 -21.25
N TYR A 381 -15.95 13.69 -20.84
CA TYR A 381 -15.96 15.04 -21.38
C TYR A 381 -14.57 15.67 -21.35
N GLY A 382 -14.32 16.63 -22.23
CA GLY A 382 -13.06 17.40 -22.26
C GLY A 382 -11.81 16.57 -22.51
N SER A 383 -11.93 15.45 -23.27
CA SER A 383 -10.89 14.42 -23.36
C SER A 383 -10.47 14.13 -24.78
N ASP A 384 -9.18 13.90 -24.96
CA ASP A 384 -8.62 13.27 -26.17
C ASP A 384 -8.43 11.77 -25.91
N ILE A 385 -9.05 10.94 -26.74
CA ILE A 385 -8.88 9.49 -26.70
C ILE A 385 -8.13 9.09 -27.97
N ARG A 386 -6.95 8.51 -27.80
CA ARG A 386 -6.06 8.17 -28.91
C ARG A 386 -5.58 6.74 -28.80
N GLY A 387 -5.60 6.02 -29.90
CA GLY A 387 -5.02 4.68 -30.06
C GLY A 387 -4.58 4.49 -31.51
N THR A 388 -3.84 3.41 -31.74
CA THR A 388 -3.38 3.03 -33.10
C THR A 388 -3.99 1.71 -33.56
N SER A 389 -4.82 1.07 -32.72
CA SER A 389 -5.59 -0.12 -33.09
C SER A 389 -6.92 0.24 -33.78
N ASP A 390 -7.59 -0.76 -34.29
CA ASP A 390 -8.87 -0.61 -35.00
C ASP A 390 -10.06 -0.29 -34.08
N ALA A 391 -9.89 -0.35 -32.75
CA ALA A 391 -10.95 -0.11 -31.79
C ALA A 391 -10.61 1.05 -30.84
N ILE A 392 -11.34 2.15 -31.01
CA ILE A 392 -11.30 3.33 -30.13
C ILE A 392 -12.73 3.79 -29.88
N GLY A 393 -13.08 3.97 -28.62
CA GLY A 393 -14.44 4.35 -28.25
C GLY A 393 -14.55 5.48 -27.23
N GLY A 394 -15.56 6.34 -27.36
CA GLY A 394 -15.83 7.43 -26.41
C GLY A 394 -16.16 6.93 -25.01
N ILE A 395 -16.80 5.76 -24.88
CA ILE A 395 -17.06 5.08 -23.60
C ILE A 395 -16.21 3.83 -23.50
N THR A 396 -16.40 2.86 -24.40
CA THR A 396 -15.59 1.65 -24.48
C THR A 396 -15.10 1.42 -25.90
N ALA A 397 -13.87 0.91 -26.06
CA ALA A 397 -13.37 0.52 -27.37
C ALA A 397 -14.03 -0.80 -27.82
N CYS A 398 -14.05 -1.79 -26.93
CA CYS A 398 -14.70 -3.06 -27.18
C CYS A 398 -15.71 -3.39 -26.06
N ASN A 399 -16.97 -3.70 -26.46
CA ASN A 399 -17.99 -4.16 -25.55
C ASN A 399 -18.28 -5.63 -25.86
N GLU A 400 -17.91 -6.51 -24.94
CA GLU A 400 -17.93 -7.94 -25.16
C GLU A 400 -19.33 -8.56 -24.97
N ALA A 401 -19.50 -9.79 -25.44
CA ALA A 401 -20.78 -10.47 -25.36
C ALA A 401 -21.22 -10.66 -23.90
N GLY A 402 -22.44 -10.22 -23.58
CA GLY A 402 -22.99 -10.28 -22.23
C GLY A 402 -22.67 -9.07 -21.34
N ALA A 403 -21.84 -8.12 -21.80
CA ALA A 403 -21.62 -6.86 -21.10
C ALA A 403 -22.82 -5.91 -21.21
N VAL A 404 -23.02 -5.07 -20.21
CA VAL A 404 -24.14 -4.12 -20.10
C VAL A 404 -23.62 -2.68 -19.98
#